data_803b6dc75c53de994a75f290332d4d8e
#
_entry.id   803b6dc75c53de994a75f290332d4d8e
#
_cell.length_a   1.000
_cell.length_b   1.000
_cell.length_c   1.000
_cell.angle_alpha   90.00
_cell.angle_beta   90.00
_cell.angle_gamma   90.00
#
_symmetry.space_group_name_H-M   'P 1'
#
loop_
_entity.id
_entity.type
_entity.pdbx_description
1 polymer ?
#
loop_
_entity_poly.entity_id
_entity_poly.type
_entity_poly.pdbx_seq_one_letter_code
_entity_poly.pdbx_strand_id
1 'polypeptide(L)'
;MENRMQIFQNEEFGRVRIFVTEDGVPWFVGKDVADNLGYQNGSRDINRHVAPEDRTKGMVFDGNQRKETILVNESGLYSLILSSKLESAKRFKHWVTGEVLPSIRRHGAYMTDAL
;
A
#
# COMPACT_ATOMS: atom_id res chain seq x y z
N MET A 1 13.44 1.81 15.18
CA MET A 1 12.36 2.67 14.79
C MET A 1 11.22 1.91 14.25
N GLU A 2 10.09 2.18 14.75
CA GLU A 2 8.95 1.37 14.39
C GLU A 2 8.07 2.04 13.37
N ASN A 3 7.69 1.26 12.39
CA ASN A 3 6.69 1.69 11.43
C ASN A 3 5.34 1.24 11.96
N ARG A 4 4.37 2.11 11.83
CA ARG A 4 3.04 1.76 12.29
C ARG A 4 2.25 1.15 11.17
N MET A 5 1.63 0.01 11.45
CA MET A 5 0.75 -0.62 10.48
C MET A 5 -0.65 -0.08 10.67
N GLN A 6 -1.25 0.35 9.59
CA GLN A 6 -2.64 0.76 9.55
C GLN A 6 -3.37 -0.13 8.58
N ILE A 7 -4.64 -0.39 8.86
CA ILE A 7 -5.46 -1.22 7.98
C ILE A 7 -6.64 -0.36 7.54
N PHE A 8 -6.77 -0.23 6.23
CA PHE A 8 -7.90 0.47 5.65
C PHE A 8 -8.83 -0.54 5.03
N GLN A 9 -10.12 -0.37 5.23
CA GLN A 9 -11.13 -1.31 4.76
C GLN A 9 -12.14 -0.63 3.88
N ASN A 10 -12.63 -1.40 2.94
CA ASN A 10 -13.63 -0.94 1.98
C ASN A 10 -14.43 -2.17 1.56
N GLU A 11 -15.73 -2.00 1.36
CA GLU A 11 -16.57 -3.14 1.03
C GLU A 11 -16.16 -3.80 -0.27
N GLU A 12 -15.72 -3.01 -1.23
CA GLU A 12 -15.32 -3.53 -2.53
C GLU A 12 -13.93 -4.15 -2.49
N PHE A 13 -12.99 -3.54 -1.73
CA PHE A 13 -11.58 -3.91 -1.82
C PHE A 13 -11.06 -4.65 -0.60
N GLY A 14 -11.92 -4.88 0.40
CA GLY A 14 -11.48 -5.56 1.60
C GLY A 14 -10.45 -4.74 2.35
N ARG A 15 -9.39 -5.42 2.80
CA ARG A 15 -8.37 -4.78 3.61
C ARG A 15 -7.13 -4.47 2.82
N VAL A 16 -6.56 -3.29 3.07
CA VAL A 16 -5.25 -2.93 2.55
C VAL A 16 -4.39 -2.52 3.74
N ARG A 17 -3.28 -3.21 3.93
CA ARG A 17 -2.36 -2.94 5.04
C ARG A 17 -1.29 -1.98 4.57
N ILE A 18 -1.01 -1.00 5.40
CA ILE A 18 -0.09 0.08 5.05
C ILE A 18 0.81 0.35 6.24
N PHE A 19 2.10 0.43 6.00
CA PHE A 19 3.06 0.84 7.02
C PHE A 19 3.43 2.30 6.77
N VAL A 20 3.34 3.11 7.81
CA VAL A 20 3.68 4.52 7.70
C VAL A 20 4.95 4.76 8.50
N THR A 21 5.96 5.32 7.84
CA THR A 21 7.23 5.61 8.48
C THR A 21 7.07 6.81 9.41
N GLU A 22 8.12 7.08 10.17
CA GLU A 22 8.11 8.27 11.03
C GLU A 22 7.97 9.54 10.23
N ASP A 23 8.52 9.53 9.03
CA ASP A 23 8.44 10.69 8.15
C ASP A 23 7.07 10.83 7.49
N GLY A 24 6.16 9.90 7.77
CA GLY A 24 4.84 9.96 7.18
C GLY A 24 4.76 9.34 5.79
N VAL A 25 5.76 8.57 5.39
CA VAL A 25 5.77 7.93 4.07
C VAL A 25 5.02 6.60 4.14
N PRO A 26 3.99 6.42 3.31
CA PRO A 26 3.25 5.17 3.31
C PRO A 26 3.93 4.11 2.46
N TRP A 27 3.95 2.88 2.98
CA TRP A 27 4.41 1.70 2.25
C TRP A 27 3.27 0.69 2.29
N PHE A 28 2.77 0.35 1.13
CA PHE A 28 1.61 -0.54 0.98
C PHE A 28 2.09 -1.98 0.90
N VAL A 29 1.35 -2.89 1.54
CA VAL A 29 1.64 -4.31 1.38
C VAL A 29 1.29 -4.68 -0.06
N GLY A 30 2.31 -5.05 -0.81
CA GLY A 30 2.16 -5.26 -2.25
C GLY A 30 1.13 -6.32 -2.61
N LYS A 31 1.08 -7.40 -1.82
CA LYS A 31 0.11 -8.46 -2.07
C LYS A 31 -1.32 -7.94 -1.99
N ASP A 32 -1.62 -7.10 -1.01
CA ASP A 32 -2.97 -6.57 -0.86
C ASP A 32 -3.35 -5.71 -2.07
N VAL A 33 -2.42 -4.89 -2.51
CA VAL A 33 -2.64 -4.04 -3.69
C VAL A 33 -2.80 -4.91 -4.94
N ALA A 34 -1.90 -5.86 -5.12
CA ALA A 34 -1.92 -6.69 -6.32
C ALA A 34 -3.21 -7.52 -6.41
N ASP A 35 -3.66 -8.05 -5.27
CA ASP A 35 -4.90 -8.83 -5.24
C ASP A 35 -6.08 -7.96 -5.69
N ASN A 36 -6.11 -6.71 -5.22
CA ASN A 36 -7.20 -5.81 -5.56
C ASN A 36 -7.15 -5.35 -7.01
N LEU A 37 -5.99 -5.39 -7.62
CA LEU A 37 -5.84 -4.95 -8.99
C LEU A 37 -5.83 -6.11 -10.00
N GLY A 38 -6.10 -7.33 -9.50
CA GLY A 38 -6.31 -8.47 -10.39
C GLY A 38 -5.04 -9.17 -10.85
N TYR A 39 -3.92 -8.89 -10.22
CA TYR A 39 -2.68 -9.57 -10.55
C TYR A 39 -2.69 -10.98 -9.97
N GLN A 40 -2.37 -11.95 -10.81
CA GLN A 40 -2.47 -13.36 -10.43
C GLN A 40 -1.27 -13.86 -9.64
N ASN A 41 -0.12 -13.29 -9.87
CA ASN A 41 1.09 -13.65 -9.16
C ASN A 41 1.70 -12.37 -8.62
N GLY A 42 1.33 -12.03 -7.38
CA GLY A 42 1.69 -10.75 -6.80
C GLY A 42 3.18 -10.47 -6.81
N SER A 43 4.00 -11.42 -6.35
CA SER A 43 5.44 -11.18 -6.28
C SER A 43 6.04 -10.94 -7.66
N ARG A 44 5.70 -11.81 -8.61
CA ARG A 44 6.25 -11.68 -9.96
C ARG A 44 5.78 -10.38 -10.61
N ASP A 45 4.49 -10.08 -10.45
CA ASP A 45 3.92 -8.92 -11.13
C ASP A 45 4.43 -7.63 -10.51
N ILE A 46 4.61 -7.60 -9.20
CA ILE A 46 5.18 -6.43 -8.55
C ILE A 46 6.62 -6.20 -9.05
N ASN A 47 7.41 -7.27 -9.09
CA ASN A 47 8.79 -7.15 -9.57
C ASN A 47 8.85 -6.69 -11.02
N ARG A 48 7.82 -7.02 -11.79
CA ARG A 48 7.77 -6.68 -13.21
C ARG A 48 7.37 -5.22 -13.44
N HIS A 49 6.42 -4.73 -12.66
CA HIS A 49 5.82 -3.43 -12.92
C HIS A 49 6.31 -2.31 -12.02
N VAL A 50 6.96 -2.63 -10.92
CA VAL A 50 7.38 -1.63 -9.95
C VAL A 50 8.91 -1.53 -9.97
N ALA A 51 9.41 -0.33 -10.11
CA ALA A 51 10.86 -0.09 -10.13
C ALA A 51 11.48 -0.51 -8.80
N PRO A 52 12.75 -0.98 -8.82
CA PRO A 52 13.38 -1.40 -7.58
C PRO A 52 13.39 -0.35 -6.47
N GLU A 53 13.52 0.92 -6.83
CA GLU A 53 13.55 1.98 -5.83
C GLU A 53 12.18 2.25 -5.22
N ASP A 54 11.12 1.71 -5.83
CA ASP A 54 9.75 1.91 -5.35
C ASP A 54 9.22 0.72 -4.57
N ARG A 55 10.06 -0.26 -4.31
CA ARG A 55 9.66 -1.43 -3.54
C ARG A 55 10.75 -1.81 -2.55
N THR A 56 10.35 -2.47 -1.48
CA THR A 56 11.27 -2.97 -0.48
C THR A 56 10.65 -4.21 0.14
N LYS A 57 11.35 -4.82 1.06
CA LYS A 57 10.83 -5.96 1.78
C LYS A 57 10.70 -5.62 3.25
N GLY A 58 9.66 -6.14 3.86
CA GLY A 58 9.43 -5.93 5.28
C GLY A 58 8.81 -7.15 5.89
N MET A 59 8.90 -7.25 7.22
CA MET A 59 8.31 -8.34 7.96
C MET A 59 6.94 -7.93 8.43
N VAL A 60 5.96 -8.76 8.15
CA VAL A 60 4.57 -8.50 8.54
C VAL A 60 4.08 -9.67 9.36
N PHE A 61 3.51 -9.37 10.53
CA PHE A 61 2.93 -10.37 11.40
C PHE A 61 1.49 -10.62 10.95
N ASP A 62 1.16 -11.87 10.66
CA ASP A 62 -0.18 -12.20 10.16
C ASP A 62 -1.09 -12.81 11.22
N GLY A 63 -0.71 -12.70 12.48
CA GLY A 63 -1.47 -13.28 13.59
C GLY A 63 -0.89 -14.61 14.06
N ASN A 64 -0.12 -15.28 13.24
CA ASN A 64 0.53 -16.53 13.57
C ASN A 64 2.03 -16.44 13.51
N GLN A 65 2.54 -15.85 12.46
CA GLN A 65 3.98 -15.80 12.23
C GLN A 65 4.32 -14.53 11.50
N ARG A 66 5.60 -14.21 11.53
CA ARG A 66 6.11 -13.07 10.78
C ARG A 66 6.53 -13.57 9.41
N LYS A 67 6.09 -12.88 8.37
CA LYS A 67 6.43 -13.22 7.01
C LYS A 67 7.08 -12.05 6.33
N GLU A 68 8.10 -12.33 5.53
CA GLU A 68 8.67 -11.31 4.69
C GLU A 68 7.73 -11.07 3.51
N THR A 69 7.47 -9.80 3.21
CA THR A 69 6.58 -9.46 2.12
C THR A 69 7.12 -8.24 1.40
N ILE A 70 6.67 -8.05 0.18
CA ILE A 70 7.06 -6.90 -0.62
C ILE A 70 6.19 -5.73 -0.25
N LEU A 71 6.81 -4.59 -0.01
CA LEU A 71 6.12 -3.34 0.24
C LEU A 71 6.39 -2.40 -0.93
N VAL A 72 5.39 -1.62 -1.31
CA VAL A 72 5.54 -0.65 -2.40
C VAL A 72 5.17 0.73 -1.87
N ASN A 73 5.90 1.73 -2.34
CA ASN A 73 5.59 3.10 -1.97
C ASN A 73 4.48 3.64 -2.87
N GLU A 74 4.19 4.93 -2.75
CA GLU A 74 3.10 5.53 -3.51
C GLU A 74 3.35 5.45 -5.01
N SER A 75 4.58 5.68 -5.43
CA SER A 75 4.94 5.59 -6.85
C SER A 75 4.74 4.17 -7.37
N GLY A 76 5.15 3.17 -6.58
CA GLY A 76 4.94 1.78 -6.95
C GLY A 76 3.47 1.40 -7.00
N LEU A 77 2.69 1.95 -6.07
CA LEU A 77 1.25 1.75 -6.08
C LEU A 77 0.65 2.23 -7.40
N TYR A 78 1.02 3.44 -7.82
CA TYR A 78 0.48 3.99 -9.06
C TYR A 78 0.93 3.18 -10.28
N SER A 79 2.16 2.68 -10.26
CA SER A 79 2.62 1.82 -11.35
C SER A 79 1.72 0.59 -11.49
N LEU A 80 1.36 -0.01 -10.36
CA LEU A 80 0.47 -1.18 -10.39
C LEU A 80 -0.93 -0.80 -10.86
N ILE A 81 -1.43 0.34 -10.42
CA ILE A 81 -2.75 0.79 -10.84
C ILE A 81 -2.78 1.02 -12.35
N LEU A 82 -1.77 1.70 -12.88
CA LEU A 82 -1.73 2.01 -14.30
C LEU A 82 -1.60 0.78 -15.18
N SER A 83 -0.94 -0.24 -14.67
CA SER A 83 -0.74 -1.48 -15.44
C SER A 83 -1.89 -2.46 -15.30
N SER A 84 -2.83 -2.19 -14.39
CA SER A 84 -3.95 -3.10 -14.16
C SER A 84 -4.93 -3.04 -15.32
N LYS A 85 -5.51 -4.20 -15.65
CA LYS A 85 -6.50 -4.29 -16.70
C LYS A 85 -7.92 -4.32 -16.18
N LEU A 86 -8.09 -4.26 -14.86
CA LEU A 86 -9.43 -4.26 -14.28
C LEU A 86 -10.05 -2.88 -14.32
N GLU A 87 -11.34 -2.85 -14.61
CA GLU A 87 -12.07 -1.60 -14.53
C GLU A 87 -12.09 -1.05 -13.11
N SER A 88 -12.13 -1.94 -12.15
CA SER A 88 -12.15 -1.53 -10.75
C SER A 88 -10.87 -0.82 -10.30
N ALA A 89 -9.83 -0.86 -11.14
CA ALA A 89 -8.61 -0.14 -10.80
C ALA A 89 -8.86 1.36 -10.66
N LYS A 90 -9.78 1.90 -11.43
CA LYS A 90 -10.13 3.32 -11.30
C LYS A 90 -10.79 3.61 -9.96
N ARG A 91 -11.68 2.74 -9.52
CA ARG A 91 -12.33 2.92 -8.23
C ARG A 91 -11.33 2.72 -7.09
N PHE A 92 -10.42 1.77 -7.26
CA PHE A 92 -9.37 1.56 -6.27
C PHE A 92 -8.51 2.82 -6.15
N LYS A 93 -8.11 3.39 -7.27
CA LYS A 93 -7.35 4.63 -7.28
C LYS A 93 -8.11 5.75 -6.58
N HIS A 94 -9.39 5.87 -6.87
CA HIS A 94 -10.23 6.89 -6.24
C HIS A 94 -10.30 6.71 -4.73
N TRP A 95 -10.44 5.49 -4.29
CA TRP A 95 -10.49 5.22 -2.86
C TRP A 95 -9.16 5.58 -2.19
N VAL A 96 -8.06 5.15 -2.80
CA VAL A 96 -6.75 5.41 -2.22
C VAL A 96 -6.45 6.91 -2.19
N THR A 97 -6.70 7.60 -3.30
CA THR A 97 -6.36 9.03 -3.38
C THR A 97 -7.35 9.91 -2.65
N GLY A 98 -8.60 9.48 -2.55
CA GLY A 98 -9.66 10.28 -1.92
C GLY A 98 -9.82 10.04 -0.44
N GLU A 99 -9.46 8.87 0.06
CA GLU A 99 -9.68 8.53 1.46
C GLU A 99 -8.45 8.03 2.18
N VAL A 100 -7.74 7.07 1.59
CA VAL A 100 -6.63 6.43 2.29
C VAL A 100 -5.45 7.39 2.46
N LEU A 101 -4.96 7.94 1.37
CA LEU A 101 -3.82 8.84 1.44
C LEU A 101 -4.13 10.13 2.19
N PRO A 102 -5.28 10.77 1.98
CA PRO A 102 -5.61 11.94 2.79
C PRO A 102 -5.66 11.63 4.28
N SER A 103 -6.17 10.46 4.66
CA SER A 103 -6.21 10.07 6.06
C SER A 103 -4.80 9.96 6.63
N ILE A 104 -3.90 9.32 5.89
CA ILE A 104 -2.51 9.18 6.32
C ILE A 104 -1.86 10.56 6.43
N ARG A 105 -2.08 11.41 5.45
CA ARG A 105 -1.49 12.74 5.42
C ARG A 105 -2.01 13.63 6.53
N ARG A 106 -3.30 13.53 6.85
CA ARG A 106 -3.85 14.27 7.96
C ARG A 106 -3.19 13.89 9.27
N HIS A 107 -3.03 12.61 9.51
CA HIS A 107 -2.40 12.16 10.73
C HIS A 107 -0.92 12.54 10.77
N GLY A 108 -0.24 12.38 9.64
CA GLY A 108 1.15 12.80 9.54
C GLY A 108 1.30 14.29 9.75
N ALA A 109 0.47 15.08 9.09
CA ALA A 109 0.51 16.53 9.23
C ALA A 109 0.17 16.96 10.63
N TYR A 110 -0.80 16.26 11.24
CA TYR A 110 -1.16 16.54 12.61
C TYR A 110 0.03 16.32 13.55
N MET A 111 0.71 15.20 13.38
CA MET A 111 1.87 14.91 14.19
C MET A 111 2.98 15.94 13.96
N THR A 112 3.09 16.39 12.74
CA THR A 112 4.08 17.40 12.41
C THR A 112 3.67 18.74 12.93
N ASP A 113 2.39 19.02 12.85
CA ASP A 113 1.86 20.32 13.24
C ASP A 113 1.72 20.47 14.72
N ALA A 114 1.92 19.44 15.42
CA ALA A 114 1.99 19.60 16.84
C ALA A 114 3.07 20.60 17.16
N LEU A 115 3.53 21.21 16.21
CA LEU A 115 4.43 22.32 16.23
C LEU A 115 3.97 23.46 17.08
#